data_7cc9cf4494649a24b67590ae665a845d
#
_entry.id   7cc9cf4494649a24b67590ae665a845d
#
_cell.length_a   1.000
_cell.length_b   1.000
_cell.length_c   1.000
_cell.angle_alpha   90.00
_cell.angle_beta   90.00
_cell.angle_gamma   90.00
#
_symmetry.space_group_name_H-M   'P 1'
#
loop_
_entity.id
_entity.type
_entity.pdbx_description
1 polymer ?
#
loop_
_entity_poly.entity_id
_entity_poly.type
_entity_poly.pdbx_seq_one_letter_code
_entity_poly.pdbx_strand_id
1 'polypeptide(L)'
;MKAYVYTHTRLDTNEIFYVGIGTQDNYKRASRVHNRTNYWNNIVKKCGWKVDIVFDNLTWEDACEKEKELIKKFGRIDLGTGTLVNLTDGGDGTLKRKVTDETKAKMSKARKGKLRSELDKLKISEAMKGKNAKKVIDTKTGVIYNSIIEASKHLGVSRESISGYLTGRVKNKTNLTYL
;
A
#
# COMPACT_ATOMS: atom_id res chain seq x y z
N MET A 1 16.17 -0.93 9.87
CA MET A 1 15.42 -1.02 8.58
C MET A 1 16.36 -0.47 7.52
N LYS A 2 16.64 -1.25 6.47
CA LYS A 2 17.53 -0.81 5.40
C LYS A 2 16.81 0.16 4.47
N ALA A 3 17.53 1.17 3.99
CA ALA A 3 17.03 2.20 3.11
C ALA A 3 17.88 2.29 1.83
N TYR A 4 17.35 2.97 0.83
CA TYR A 4 18.03 3.24 -0.44
C TYR A 4 17.71 4.65 -0.93
N VAL A 5 18.60 5.20 -1.75
CA VAL A 5 18.42 6.47 -2.45
C VAL A 5 18.32 6.18 -3.93
N TYR A 6 17.37 6.82 -4.59
CA TYR A 6 17.12 6.65 -6.03
C TYR A 6 16.96 7.99 -6.73
N THR A 7 17.26 7.97 -8.01
CA THR A 7 17.02 9.11 -8.91
C THR A 7 16.02 8.74 -10.00
N HIS A 8 15.33 9.76 -10.49
CA HIS A 8 14.58 9.66 -11.74
C HIS A 8 15.25 10.53 -12.80
N THR A 9 15.49 9.92 -13.94
CA THR A 9 16.18 10.53 -15.07
C THR A 9 15.22 10.60 -16.24
N ARG A 10 15.18 11.73 -16.94
CA ARG A 10 14.41 11.92 -18.17
C ARG A 10 14.97 11.08 -19.30
N LEU A 11 14.10 10.54 -20.16
CA LEU A 11 14.56 9.74 -21.30
C LEU A 11 15.01 10.58 -22.50
N ASP A 12 14.54 11.83 -22.62
CA ASP A 12 14.87 12.72 -23.75
C ASP A 12 16.21 13.42 -23.60
N THR A 13 16.55 13.91 -22.40
CA THR A 13 17.78 14.68 -22.14
C THR A 13 18.80 13.92 -21.31
N ASN A 14 18.41 12.79 -20.74
CA ASN A 14 19.20 12.04 -19.77
C ASN A 14 19.58 12.84 -18.50
N GLU A 15 18.77 13.86 -18.16
CA GLU A 15 18.94 14.70 -16.96
C GLU A 15 18.20 14.08 -15.77
N ILE A 16 18.83 14.13 -14.59
CA ILE A 16 18.19 13.78 -13.34
C ILE A 16 17.22 14.91 -12.97
N PHE A 17 15.94 14.55 -12.75
CA PHE A 17 14.90 15.51 -12.40
C PHE A 17 14.24 15.27 -11.04
N TYR A 18 14.57 14.17 -10.38
CA TYR A 18 14.04 13.85 -9.05
C TYR A 18 15.00 12.96 -8.26
N VAL A 19 15.12 13.22 -6.98
CA VAL A 19 15.82 12.40 -5.99
C VAL A 19 14.84 11.96 -4.91
N GLY A 20 14.96 10.76 -4.40
CA GLY A 20 14.11 10.29 -3.31
C GLY A 20 14.73 9.14 -2.53
N ILE A 21 14.17 8.89 -1.35
CA ILE A 21 14.54 7.76 -0.49
C ILE A 21 13.40 6.77 -0.36
N GLY A 22 13.75 5.53 -0.13
CA GLY A 22 12.80 4.46 0.15
C GLY A 22 13.36 3.44 1.13
N THR A 23 12.48 2.65 1.72
CA THR A 23 12.85 1.47 2.50
C THR A 23 12.91 0.26 1.58
N GLN A 24 13.82 -0.68 1.87
CA GLN A 24 13.94 -1.91 1.08
C GLN A 24 12.67 -2.75 1.18
N ASP A 25 11.77 -2.55 0.21
CA ASP A 25 10.60 -3.37 -0.07
C ASP A 25 10.51 -3.53 -1.59
N ASN A 26 11.47 -4.30 -2.15
CA ASN A 26 11.60 -4.52 -3.59
C ASN A 26 11.61 -3.22 -4.42
N TYR A 27 12.18 -2.14 -3.88
CA TYR A 27 12.30 -0.81 -4.51
C TYR A 27 10.98 -0.21 -5.02
N LYS A 28 9.83 -0.66 -4.48
CA LYS A 28 8.49 -0.25 -4.91
C LYS A 28 8.28 1.27 -4.90
N ARG A 29 8.91 1.97 -3.93
CA ARG A 29 8.78 3.42 -3.84
C ARG A 29 9.45 4.13 -5.01
N ALA A 30 10.57 3.63 -5.49
CA ALA A 30 11.29 4.19 -6.63
C ALA A 30 10.47 4.12 -7.93
N SER A 31 9.80 3.00 -8.18
CA SER A 31 8.96 2.77 -9.36
C SER A 31 7.55 3.34 -9.25
N ARG A 32 7.18 3.91 -8.08
CA ARG A 32 5.82 4.37 -7.82
C ARG A 32 5.49 5.65 -8.59
N VAL A 33 4.40 5.62 -9.36
CA VAL A 33 3.88 6.77 -10.12
C VAL A 33 2.77 7.55 -9.39
N HIS A 34 2.14 6.97 -8.36
CA HIS A 34 1.05 7.62 -7.62
C HIS A 34 1.57 8.59 -6.55
N ASN A 35 0.78 9.62 -6.25
CA ASN A 35 1.09 10.66 -5.25
C ASN A 35 2.39 11.41 -5.55
N ARG A 36 2.63 11.74 -6.83
CA ARG A 36 3.70 12.61 -7.31
C ARG A 36 3.19 14.03 -7.53
N THR A 37 4.11 14.99 -7.53
CA THR A 37 3.77 16.40 -7.83
C THR A 37 3.34 16.58 -9.29
N ASN A 38 2.61 17.65 -9.58
CA ASN A 38 2.24 17.98 -10.96
C ASN A 38 3.48 18.19 -11.84
N TYR A 39 4.56 18.78 -11.31
CA TYR A 39 5.84 18.92 -12.03
C TYR A 39 6.39 17.58 -12.47
N TRP A 40 6.46 16.62 -11.56
CA TRP A 40 6.91 15.27 -11.86
C TRP A 40 6.04 14.61 -12.93
N ASN A 41 4.72 14.66 -12.75
CA ASN A 41 3.76 14.08 -13.69
C ASN A 41 3.87 14.66 -15.10
N ASN A 42 4.09 15.98 -15.22
CA ASN A 42 4.23 16.68 -16.50
C ASN A 42 5.49 16.22 -17.25
N ILE A 43 6.62 16.07 -16.55
CA ILE A 43 7.86 15.56 -17.15
C ILE A 43 7.66 14.12 -17.65
N VAL A 44 7.15 13.24 -16.80
CA VAL A 44 6.95 11.84 -17.15
C VAL A 44 5.99 11.68 -18.33
N LYS A 45 4.92 12.45 -18.37
CA LYS A 45 3.98 12.45 -19.51
C LYS A 45 4.61 12.91 -20.81
N LYS A 46 5.55 13.86 -20.74
CA LYS A 46 6.18 14.47 -21.92
C LYS A 46 7.28 13.61 -22.50
N CYS A 47 8.17 13.07 -21.67
CA CYS A 47 9.41 12.43 -22.14
C CYS A 47 9.70 11.04 -21.56
N GLY A 48 8.82 10.54 -20.72
CA GLY A 48 9.13 9.29 -19.99
C GLY A 48 10.22 9.46 -18.94
N TRP A 49 10.58 8.37 -18.27
CA TRP A 49 11.56 8.37 -17.19
C TRP A 49 12.14 7.00 -16.95
N LYS A 50 13.35 6.95 -16.37
CA LYS A 50 13.97 5.73 -15.83
C LYS A 50 14.31 5.92 -14.36
N VAL A 51 14.45 4.80 -13.64
CA VAL A 51 14.85 4.75 -12.23
C VAL A 51 16.26 4.22 -12.14
N ASP A 52 17.08 4.88 -11.34
CA ASP A 52 18.41 4.40 -10.98
C ASP A 52 18.53 4.37 -9.45
N ILE A 53 18.92 3.23 -8.88
CA ILE A 53 19.24 3.12 -7.45
C ILE A 53 20.70 3.55 -7.29
N VAL A 54 20.90 4.70 -6.64
CA VAL A 54 22.23 5.32 -6.53
C VAL A 54 22.97 4.81 -5.31
N PHE A 55 22.25 4.63 -4.20
CA PHE A 55 22.78 4.08 -2.96
C PHE A 55 21.81 3.06 -2.40
N ASP A 56 22.34 1.97 -1.87
CA ASP A 56 21.55 0.87 -1.30
C ASP A 56 22.11 0.41 0.04
N ASN A 57 21.32 -0.38 0.76
CA ASN A 57 21.69 -0.96 2.05
C ASN A 57 22.10 0.06 3.15
N LEU A 58 21.63 1.30 3.05
CA LEU A 58 21.92 2.37 3.99
C LEU A 58 21.08 2.24 5.27
N THR A 59 21.54 2.90 6.35
CA THR A 59 20.64 3.27 7.44
C THR A 59 19.67 4.34 6.94
N TRP A 60 18.59 4.57 7.67
CA TRP A 60 17.64 5.64 7.29
C TRP A 60 18.27 7.02 7.37
N GLU A 61 19.06 7.23 8.39
CA GLU A 61 19.79 8.46 8.66
C GLU A 61 20.78 8.76 7.53
N ASP A 62 21.59 7.78 7.14
CA ASP A 62 22.55 7.92 6.03
C ASP A 62 21.81 8.18 4.69
N ALA A 63 20.68 7.51 4.47
CA ALA A 63 19.87 7.75 3.26
C ALA A 63 19.31 9.18 3.20
N CYS A 64 18.89 9.74 4.35
CA CYS A 64 18.46 11.14 4.44
C CYS A 64 19.60 12.12 4.15
N GLU A 65 20.81 11.85 4.63
CA GLU A 65 21.98 12.67 4.34
C GLU A 65 22.35 12.61 2.86
N LYS A 66 22.38 11.41 2.27
CA LYS A 66 22.67 11.23 0.85
C LYS A 66 21.60 11.87 -0.05
N GLU A 67 20.33 11.82 0.33
CA GLU A 67 19.27 12.54 -0.40
C GLU A 67 19.55 14.05 -0.41
N LYS A 68 19.85 14.64 0.75
CA LYS A 68 20.18 16.08 0.87
C LYS A 68 21.41 16.47 0.04
N GLU A 69 22.48 15.67 0.10
CA GLU A 69 23.69 15.88 -0.70
C GLU A 69 23.35 15.91 -2.20
N LEU A 70 22.57 14.95 -2.68
CA LEU A 70 22.19 14.88 -4.10
C LEU A 70 21.27 16.04 -4.50
N ILE A 71 20.29 16.41 -3.66
CA ILE A 71 19.39 17.54 -3.94
C ILE A 71 20.20 18.83 -4.01
N LYS A 72 21.14 19.05 -3.09
CA LYS A 72 22.04 20.20 -3.12
C LYS A 72 22.93 20.21 -4.37
N LYS A 73 23.43 19.04 -4.78
CA LYS A 73 24.30 18.89 -5.96
C LYS A 73 23.59 19.21 -7.26
N PHE A 74 22.38 18.69 -7.47
CA PHE A 74 21.64 18.86 -8.72
C PHE A 74 20.76 20.11 -8.73
N GLY A 75 20.52 20.73 -7.58
CA GLY A 75 19.70 21.92 -7.42
C GLY A 75 18.21 21.71 -7.74
N ARG A 76 17.39 22.65 -7.32
CA ARG A 76 15.93 22.60 -7.43
C ARG A 76 15.43 23.62 -8.44
N ILE A 77 14.45 23.23 -9.27
CA ILE A 77 13.82 24.13 -10.29
C ILE A 77 13.09 25.28 -9.62
N ASP A 78 12.34 25.03 -8.55
CA ASP A 78 11.56 26.06 -7.85
C ASP A 78 12.41 27.17 -7.21
N LEU A 79 13.68 26.88 -6.95
CA LEU A 79 14.66 27.86 -6.47
C LEU A 79 15.56 28.43 -7.59
N GLY A 80 15.39 27.98 -8.83
CA GLY A 80 16.24 28.37 -9.95
C GLY A 80 17.69 27.86 -9.85
N THR A 81 17.97 26.85 -8.99
CA THR A 81 19.32 26.38 -8.72
C THR A 81 19.70 25.13 -9.50
N GLY A 82 18.74 24.49 -10.19
CA GLY A 82 19.02 23.26 -10.94
C GLY A 82 17.79 22.57 -11.55
N THR A 83 17.89 21.26 -11.76
CA THR A 83 16.95 20.48 -12.59
C THR A 83 15.90 19.71 -11.81
N LEU A 84 16.03 19.59 -10.49
CA LEU A 84 15.16 18.75 -9.69
C LEU A 84 13.79 19.37 -9.43
N VAL A 85 12.75 18.55 -9.57
CA VAL A 85 11.36 18.90 -9.18
C VAL A 85 11.04 18.57 -7.71
N ASN A 86 12.05 18.31 -6.91
CA ASN A 86 11.91 18.21 -5.45
C ASN A 86 11.43 19.57 -4.91
N LEU A 87 10.50 19.53 -3.92
CA LEU A 87 9.94 20.74 -3.29
C LEU A 87 10.56 21.00 -1.91
N THR A 88 11.41 20.11 -1.41
CA THR A 88 12.14 20.25 -0.14
C THR A 88 13.61 19.89 -0.36
N ASP A 89 14.46 20.27 0.57
CA ASP A 89 15.88 19.97 0.53
C ASP A 89 16.20 18.53 0.96
N GLY A 90 15.17 17.70 1.12
CA GLY A 90 15.31 16.29 1.50
C GLY A 90 15.46 16.06 2.99
N GLY A 91 15.56 14.79 3.36
CA GLY A 91 15.73 14.38 4.75
C GLY A 91 14.47 14.42 5.61
N ASP A 92 13.34 14.87 5.07
CA ASP A 92 12.02 14.90 5.74
C ASP A 92 11.34 13.53 5.77
N GLY A 93 12.12 12.48 5.73
CA GLY A 93 11.62 11.12 5.73
C GLY A 93 10.65 10.86 6.87
N THR A 94 9.38 10.62 6.52
CA THR A 94 8.26 10.44 7.47
C THR A 94 8.23 9.07 8.13
N LEU A 95 9.38 8.40 8.33
CA LEU A 95 9.41 7.20 9.13
C LEU A 95 8.99 7.52 10.56
N LYS A 96 7.84 6.94 10.94
CA LYS A 96 7.29 7.04 12.31
C LYS A 96 6.86 8.46 12.75
N ARG A 97 6.37 9.32 11.84
CA ARG A 97 5.72 10.55 12.27
C ARG A 97 4.57 10.21 13.22
N LYS A 98 4.78 10.44 14.50
CA LYS A 98 3.72 10.29 15.50
C LYS A 98 2.70 11.41 15.27
N VAL A 99 1.49 11.02 14.87
CA VAL A 99 0.37 11.97 14.79
C VAL A 99 0.04 12.40 16.21
N THR A 100 0.08 13.71 16.49
CA THR A 100 -0.25 14.25 17.81
C THR A 100 -1.70 13.92 18.17
N ASP A 101 -2.02 13.82 19.45
CA ASP A 101 -3.37 13.50 19.91
C ASP A 101 -4.36 14.61 19.51
N GLU A 102 -3.91 15.86 19.46
CA GLU A 102 -4.70 16.97 18.91
C GLU A 102 -5.05 16.75 17.43
N THR A 103 -4.10 16.33 16.61
CA THR A 103 -4.34 16.02 15.19
C THR A 103 -5.29 14.84 15.05
N LYS A 104 -5.13 13.78 15.86
CA LYS A 104 -6.07 12.64 15.89
C LYS A 104 -7.48 13.09 16.26
N ALA A 105 -7.61 13.95 17.27
CA ALA A 105 -8.90 14.49 17.69
C ALA A 105 -9.56 15.32 16.57
N LYS A 106 -8.81 16.19 15.88
CA LYS A 106 -9.29 16.95 14.72
C LYS A 106 -9.77 16.02 13.60
N MET A 107 -9.00 14.99 13.27
CA MET A 107 -9.35 14.00 12.24
C MET A 107 -10.59 13.18 12.64
N SER A 108 -10.70 12.77 13.91
CA SER A 108 -11.86 12.07 14.46
C SER A 108 -13.11 12.94 14.38
N LYS A 109 -13.02 14.20 14.84
CA LYS A 109 -14.12 15.17 14.77
C LYS A 109 -14.59 15.42 13.34
N ALA A 110 -13.66 15.56 12.39
CA ALA A 110 -13.97 15.76 10.97
C ALA A 110 -14.67 14.55 10.30
N ARG A 111 -14.49 13.35 10.84
CA ARG A 111 -15.11 12.10 10.35
C ARG A 111 -16.37 11.72 11.09
N LYS A 112 -16.52 12.17 12.34
CA LYS A 112 -17.66 11.83 13.20
C LYS A 112 -18.96 12.30 12.55
N GLY A 113 -19.93 11.40 12.45
CA GLY A 113 -21.25 11.68 11.87
C GLY A 113 -21.31 11.71 10.33
N LYS A 114 -20.19 11.58 9.61
CA LYS A 114 -20.23 11.42 8.16
C LYS A 114 -20.63 9.99 7.80
N LEU A 115 -21.88 9.81 7.40
CA LEU A 115 -22.38 8.55 6.87
C LEU A 115 -21.83 8.35 5.46
N ARG A 116 -21.40 7.12 5.17
CA ARG A 116 -21.05 6.74 3.79
C ARG A 116 -22.32 6.67 2.94
N SER A 117 -22.20 7.08 1.69
CA SER A 117 -23.31 6.91 0.73
C SER A 117 -23.69 5.44 0.59
N GLU A 118 -24.95 5.14 0.27
CA GLU A 118 -25.40 3.76 0.03
C GLU A 118 -24.61 3.13 -1.12
N LEU A 119 -24.28 3.92 -2.14
CA LEU A 119 -23.44 3.47 -3.25
C LEU A 119 -22.04 3.05 -2.81
N ASP A 120 -21.41 3.79 -1.89
CA ASP A 120 -20.10 3.42 -1.34
C ASP A 120 -20.18 2.18 -0.46
N LYS A 121 -21.26 2.03 0.32
CA LYS A 121 -21.50 0.83 1.11
C LYS A 121 -21.64 -0.40 0.21
N LEU A 122 -22.41 -0.30 -0.89
CA LEU A 122 -22.56 -1.36 -1.86
C LEU A 122 -21.23 -1.73 -2.52
N LYS A 123 -20.45 -0.75 -3.01
CA LYS A 123 -19.12 -0.98 -3.59
C LYS A 123 -18.17 -1.70 -2.63
N ILE A 124 -18.15 -1.28 -1.35
CA ILE A 124 -17.33 -1.92 -0.32
C ILE A 124 -17.80 -3.35 -0.06
N SER A 125 -19.13 -3.56 0.05
CA SER A 125 -19.71 -4.89 0.24
C SER A 125 -19.34 -5.84 -0.90
N GLU A 126 -19.48 -5.41 -2.15
CA GLU A 126 -19.09 -6.18 -3.32
C GLU A 126 -17.58 -6.46 -3.34
N ALA A 127 -16.77 -5.45 -3.09
CA ALA A 127 -15.31 -5.59 -3.06
C ALA A 127 -14.79 -6.53 -1.96
N MET A 128 -15.53 -6.67 -0.85
CA MET A 128 -15.21 -7.57 0.27
C MET A 128 -15.84 -8.95 0.14
N LYS A 129 -16.80 -9.13 -0.76
CA LYS A 129 -17.51 -10.38 -0.94
C LYS A 129 -16.54 -11.50 -1.32
N GLY A 130 -16.49 -12.53 -0.50
CA GLY A 130 -15.64 -13.70 -0.70
C GLY A 130 -14.15 -13.57 -0.34
N LYS A 131 -13.62 -12.36 -0.11
CA LYS A 131 -12.17 -12.18 0.16
C LYS A 131 -11.65 -12.88 1.39
N ASN A 132 -12.47 -13.06 2.41
CA ASN A 132 -12.12 -13.73 3.68
C ASN A 132 -12.83 -15.07 3.83
N ALA A 133 -13.42 -15.60 2.76
CA ALA A 133 -14.06 -16.90 2.80
C ALA A 133 -12.99 -18.01 2.85
N LYS A 134 -13.01 -18.82 3.91
CA LYS A 134 -12.19 -20.03 3.99
C LYS A 134 -12.89 -21.15 3.24
N LYS A 135 -12.13 -21.84 2.39
CA LYS A 135 -12.61 -23.04 1.71
C LYS A 135 -12.82 -24.18 2.71
N VAL A 136 -13.79 -24.98 2.43
CA VAL A 136 -14.17 -26.12 3.26
C VAL A 136 -14.28 -27.37 2.36
N ILE A 137 -13.75 -28.50 2.83
CA ILE A 137 -13.84 -29.78 2.12
C ILE A 137 -14.70 -30.75 2.90
N ASP A 138 -15.55 -31.49 2.20
CA ASP A 138 -16.18 -32.69 2.72
C ASP A 138 -15.21 -33.86 2.55
N THR A 139 -14.66 -34.35 3.65
CA THR A 139 -13.65 -35.44 3.66
C THR A 139 -14.18 -36.78 3.21
N LYS A 140 -15.51 -36.97 3.22
CA LYS A 140 -16.15 -38.20 2.77
C LYS A 140 -16.38 -38.23 1.26
N THR A 141 -16.78 -37.07 0.68
CA THR A 141 -17.14 -36.99 -0.74
C THR A 141 -16.04 -36.35 -1.58
N GLY A 142 -15.05 -35.67 -0.96
CA GLY A 142 -14.01 -34.92 -1.63
C GLY A 142 -14.48 -33.58 -2.21
N VAL A 143 -15.74 -33.20 -2.01
CA VAL A 143 -16.32 -31.94 -2.56
C VAL A 143 -15.75 -30.73 -1.82
N ILE A 144 -15.25 -29.76 -2.58
CA ILE A 144 -14.71 -28.49 -2.06
C ILE A 144 -15.73 -27.37 -2.24
N TYR A 145 -16.05 -26.67 -1.16
CA TYR A 145 -16.89 -25.49 -1.13
C TYR A 145 -16.01 -24.24 -0.94
N ASN A 146 -16.27 -23.17 -1.69
CA ASN A 146 -15.50 -21.93 -1.58
C ASN A 146 -15.79 -21.14 -0.30
N SER A 147 -16.84 -21.50 0.42
CA SER A 147 -17.21 -20.87 1.70
C SER A 147 -18.13 -21.76 2.52
N ILE A 148 -18.20 -21.48 3.83
CA ILE A 148 -19.18 -22.09 4.74
C ILE A 148 -20.62 -21.85 4.26
N ILE A 149 -20.89 -20.70 3.61
CA ILE A 149 -22.24 -20.36 3.09
C ILE A 149 -22.63 -21.31 1.96
N GLU A 150 -21.68 -21.61 1.08
CA GLU A 150 -21.92 -22.54 -0.03
C GLU A 150 -22.18 -23.98 0.51
N ALA A 151 -21.34 -24.42 1.44
CA ALA A 151 -21.53 -25.70 2.13
C ALA A 151 -22.89 -25.78 2.86
N SER A 152 -23.28 -24.71 3.55
CA SER A 152 -24.57 -24.59 4.23
C SER A 152 -25.76 -24.78 3.29
N LYS A 153 -25.74 -24.12 2.15
CA LYS A 153 -26.80 -24.24 1.14
C LYS A 153 -26.88 -25.64 0.55
N HIS A 154 -25.73 -26.27 0.30
CA HIS A 154 -25.67 -27.58 -0.31
C HIS A 154 -26.11 -28.70 0.66
N LEU A 155 -25.71 -28.59 1.92
CA LEU A 155 -25.95 -29.59 2.94
C LEU A 155 -27.26 -29.39 3.73
N GLY A 156 -27.96 -28.28 3.54
CA GLY A 156 -29.16 -27.93 4.31
C GLY A 156 -28.90 -27.70 5.81
N VAL A 157 -27.64 -27.43 6.19
CA VAL A 157 -27.22 -27.18 7.58
C VAL A 157 -26.96 -25.70 7.77
N SER A 158 -27.41 -25.11 8.90
CA SER A 158 -27.21 -23.69 9.12
C SER A 158 -25.73 -23.29 9.14
N ARG A 159 -25.41 -22.09 8.65
CA ARG A 159 -24.05 -21.53 8.63
C ARG A 159 -23.42 -21.51 10.03
N GLU A 160 -24.22 -21.17 11.05
CA GLU A 160 -23.79 -21.09 12.46
C GLU A 160 -23.41 -22.45 12.99
N SER A 161 -24.16 -23.51 12.64
CA SER A 161 -23.86 -24.90 13.01
C SER A 161 -22.57 -25.36 12.36
N ILE A 162 -22.40 -25.14 11.04
CA ILE A 162 -21.15 -25.50 10.34
C ILE A 162 -19.97 -24.74 10.94
N SER A 163 -20.10 -23.45 11.21
CA SER A 163 -19.06 -22.67 11.86
C SER A 163 -18.69 -23.22 13.23
N GLY A 164 -19.69 -23.63 14.02
CA GLY A 164 -19.48 -24.27 15.33
C GLY A 164 -18.73 -25.60 15.22
N TYR A 165 -19.05 -26.39 14.21
CA TYR A 165 -18.39 -27.68 13.93
C TYR A 165 -16.92 -27.48 13.52
N LEU A 166 -16.66 -26.57 12.58
CA LEU A 166 -15.32 -26.30 12.04
C LEU A 166 -14.39 -25.63 13.05
N THR A 167 -14.93 -24.89 14.01
CA THR A 167 -14.15 -24.23 15.08
C THR A 167 -13.99 -25.12 16.33
N GLY A 168 -14.59 -26.30 16.36
CA GLY A 168 -14.57 -27.20 17.52
C GLY A 168 -15.42 -26.75 18.71
N ARG A 169 -16.22 -25.65 18.54
CA ARG A 169 -17.12 -25.17 19.61
C ARG A 169 -18.24 -26.15 19.92
N VAL A 170 -18.66 -26.94 18.94
CA VAL A 170 -19.67 -27.98 19.05
C VAL A 170 -19.14 -29.22 18.34
N LYS A 171 -19.51 -30.41 18.81
CA LYS A 171 -19.14 -31.69 18.18
C LYS A 171 -19.57 -31.68 16.70
N ASN A 172 -18.61 -31.90 15.82
CA ASN A 172 -18.87 -31.90 14.38
C ASN A 172 -19.77 -33.08 14.01
N LYS A 173 -20.92 -32.78 13.43
CA LYS A 173 -21.90 -33.76 12.92
C LYS A 173 -21.83 -33.91 11.39
N THR A 174 -20.88 -33.24 10.76
CA THR A 174 -20.61 -33.29 9.32
C THR A 174 -19.21 -33.82 9.07
N ASN A 175 -18.89 -34.14 7.81
CA ASN A 175 -17.53 -34.51 7.42
C ASN A 175 -16.70 -33.30 6.93
N LEU A 176 -17.13 -32.08 7.26
CA LEU A 176 -16.49 -30.86 6.81
C LEU A 176 -15.24 -30.51 7.62
N THR A 177 -14.20 -30.10 6.94
CA THR A 177 -12.99 -29.50 7.53
C THR A 177 -12.58 -28.27 6.73
N TYR A 178 -11.81 -27.35 7.35
CA TYR A 178 -11.14 -26.30 6.58
C TYR A 178 -10.06 -26.91 5.69
N LEU A 179 -9.89 -26.31 4.52
CA LEU A 179 -8.88 -26.71 3.55
C LEU A 179 -7.59 -25.94 3.82
#